data_edd0d8bec350d650da66d1d27d2a8b58
#
_entry.id   edd0d8bec350d650da66d1d27d2a8b58
#
_cell.length_a   1.000
_cell.length_b   1.000
_cell.length_c   1.000
_cell.angle_alpha   90.00
_cell.angle_beta   90.00
_cell.angle_gamma   90.00
#
_symmetry.space_group_name_H-M   'P 1'
#
loop_
_entity.id
_entity.type
_entity.pdbx_description
1 polymer ?
#
loop_
_entity_poly.entity_id
_entity_poly.type
_entity_poly.pdbx_seq_one_letter_code
_entity_poly.pdbx_strand_id
1 'polypeptide(L)'
;MQATKHPIAIEDNVATFQLTSYHYGQPGSGKKVYIQASLHADEVPAMLVAHFLRQELDRLDAEGKIRGEIILVPAANPIGLSQTIHGTPFGRYDLSTGVNFNRAYKHVAQDLKASLEGKLGQDAEANVALIRAHARKSLEEWAPSTAGGQLKKTLLSMAIDADIMLDLHCDNESVLHMYAGEPLAEAVAPLAALMDAHVLLLARESGGEPFDEACSRLWWDLAEHFGPDVAIPPACVAVTVELRGENDVRYDLARPDAGALLQYLARAGVLDLPVEPLPAARCKPTPLDAVEPLFAPHSGVLVXXXXXXXX
;
A
#
# COMPACT_ATOMS: atom_id res chain seq x y z
N MET A 1 20.48 1.10 8.42
CA MET A 1 19.23 1.88 8.23
C MET A 1 19.55 3.32 7.90
N GLN A 2 18.86 3.92 6.92
CA GLN A 2 19.01 5.32 6.53
C GLN A 2 17.65 6.00 6.57
N ALA A 3 17.55 7.16 7.23
CA ALA A 3 16.30 7.95 7.24
C ALA A 3 16.42 9.07 6.20
N THR A 4 15.42 9.23 5.37
CA THR A 4 15.36 10.27 4.35
C THR A 4 14.13 11.15 4.59
N LYS A 5 14.35 12.46 4.56
CA LYS A 5 13.30 13.45 4.74
C LYS A 5 12.88 13.98 3.37
N HIS A 6 11.59 13.97 3.11
CA HIS A 6 11.01 14.41 1.85
C HIS A 6 10.16 15.65 2.10
N PRO A 7 10.58 16.82 1.64
CA PRO A 7 9.73 18.01 1.74
C PRO A 7 8.54 17.88 0.78
N ILE A 8 7.36 18.21 1.27
CA ILE A 8 6.14 18.27 0.48
C ILE A 8 5.76 19.74 0.38
N ALA A 9 6.09 20.32 -0.75
CA ALA A 9 5.87 21.74 -1.01
C ALA A 9 5.60 21.96 -2.47
N ILE A 10 4.90 23.04 -2.78
CA ILE A 10 4.78 23.55 -4.12
C ILE A 10 5.35 24.95 -4.13
N GLU A 11 5.73 25.42 -5.31
CA GLU A 11 6.22 26.77 -5.50
C GLU A 11 5.19 27.77 -4.93
N ASP A 12 5.66 28.77 -4.26
CA ASP A 12 4.86 29.82 -3.62
C ASP A 12 4.11 29.42 -2.32
N ASN A 13 4.27 28.20 -1.83
CA ASN A 13 3.69 27.86 -0.52
C ASN A 13 4.50 28.50 0.61
N VAL A 14 3.78 29.06 1.56
CA VAL A 14 4.38 29.63 2.79
C VAL A 14 4.77 28.50 3.76
N ALA A 15 4.05 27.38 3.74
CA ALA A 15 4.28 26.26 4.64
C ALA A 15 4.77 25.04 3.85
N THR A 16 5.68 24.28 4.44
CA THR A 16 6.20 23.03 3.89
C THR A 16 5.90 21.90 4.86
N PHE A 17 5.33 20.82 4.35
CA PHE A 17 5.18 19.57 5.11
C PHE A 17 6.40 18.70 4.86
N GLN A 18 6.64 17.72 5.75
CA GLN A 18 7.77 16.80 5.62
C GLN A 18 7.32 15.41 6.00
N LEU A 19 7.58 14.43 5.15
CA LEU A 19 7.45 13.03 5.53
C LEU A 19 8.83 12.39 5.65
N THR A 20 8.92 11.29 6.38
CA THR A 20 10.19 10.57 6.57
C THR A 20 10.02 9.11 6.11
N SER A 21 10.94 8.65 5.28
CA SER A 21 11.05 7.24 4.92
C SER A 21 12.30 6.64 5.58
N TYR A 22 12.20 5.36 5.95
CA TYR A 22 13.31 4.59 6.53
C TYR A 22 13.69 3.50 5.56
N HIS A 23 14.97 3.45 5.20
CA HIS A 23 15.50 2.55 4.17
C HIS A 23 16.39 1.50 4.83
N TYR A 24 16.12 0.25 4.56
CA TYR A 24 16.79 -0.92 5.13
C TYR A 24 17.30 -1.81 4.02
N GLY A 25 18.40 -2.52 4.29
CA GLY A 25 19.02 -3.40 3.31
C GLY A 25 19.76 -2.63 2.24
N GLN A 26 19.89 -3.22 1.04
CA GLN A 26 20.68 -2.64 -0.05
C GLN A 26 19.87 -2.64 -1.34
N PRO A 27 19.66 -1.47 -1.96
CA PRO A 27 18.99 -1.42 -3.26
C PRO A 27 19.67 -2.34 -4.28
N GLY A 28 18.86 -3.11 -5.01
CA GLY A 28 19.36 -4.00 -6.06
C GLY A 28 19.92 -5.32 -5.58
N SER A 29 19.97 -5.59 -4.27
CA SER A 29 20.50 -6.87 -3.75
C SER A 29 19.44 -7.97 -3.72
N GLY A 30 18.20 -7.66 -4.05
CA GLY A 30 17.06 -8.58 -4.03
C GLY A 30 15.77 -7.83 -4.27
N LYS A 31 14.68 -8.37 -3.77
CA LYS A 31 13.38 -7.74 -3.92
C LYS A 31 13.31 -6.39 -3.21
N LYS A 32 12.55 -5.47 -3.79
CA LYS A 32 12.23 -4.19 -3.18
C LYS A 32 10.84 -4.26 -2.56
N VAL A 33 10.74 -3.89 -1.30
CA VAL A 33 9.48 -3.82 -0.55
C VAL A 33 9.22 -2.37 -0.16
N TYR A 34 8.00 -1.92 -0.35
CA TYR A 34 7.53 -0.62 0.12
C TYR A 34 6.38 -0.83 1.08
N ILE A 35 6.45 -0.22 2.26
CA ILE A 35 5.39 -0.29 3.28
C ILE A 35 5.07 1.13 3.73
N GLN A 36 3.80 1.50 3.69
CA GLN A 36 3.38 2.77 4.26
C GLN A 36 2.22 2.60 5.23
N ALA A 37 2.06 3.56 6.13
CA ALA A 37 0.97 3.57 7.12
C ALA A 37 0.35 4.95 7.17
N SER A 38 -0.95 4.98 7.40
CA SER A 38 -1.72 6.21 7.64
C SER A 38 -1.67 7.20 6.49
N LEU A 39 -1.94 6.69 5.29
CA LEU A 39 -2.25 7.55 4.15
C LEU A 39 -3.54 8.35 4.45
N HIS A 40 -4.55 7.70 5.05
CA HIS A 40 -5.58 8.43 5.78
C HIS A 40 -5.02 8.68 7.18
N ALA A 41 -4.74 9.94 7.49
CA ALA A 41 -3.87 10.28 8.62
C ALA A 41 -4.54 10.08 9.99
N ASP A 42 -5.85 9.93 10.03
CA ASP A 42 -6.60 9.63 11.25
C ASP A 42 -6.66 8.12 11.56
N GLU A 43 -6.14 7.27 10.69
CA GLU A 43 -6.12 5.81 10.88
C GLU A 43 -4.87 5.38 11.68
N VAL A 44 -4.90 5.64 12.98
CA VAL A 44 -3.76 5.49 13.90
C VAL A 44 -3.28 4.04 14.10
N PRO A 45 -4.16 2.99 14.09
CA PRO A 45 -3.66 1.61 14.24
C PRO A 45 -2.51 1.26 13.28
N ALA A 46 -2.56 1.75 12.04
CA ALA A 46 -1.51 1.52 11.05
C ALA A 46 -0.15 2.09 11.50
N MET A 47 -0.14 3.29 12.11
CA MET A 47 1.10 3.88 12.63
C MET A 47 1.68 3.05 13.76
N LEU A 48 0.85 2.44 14.60
CA LEU A 48 1.34 1.59 15.69
C LEU A 48 1.98 0.31 15.16
N VAL A 49 1.37 -0.31 14.13
CA VAL A 49 2.00 -1.46 13.45
C VAL A 49 3.33 -1.04 12.82
N ALA A 50 3.36 0.10 12.14
CA ALA A 50 4.60 0.61 11.53
C ALA A 50 5.69 0.90 12.58
N HIS A 51 5.30 1.34 13.79
CA HIS A 51 6.24 1.52 14.91
C HIS A 51 6.92 0.18 15.26
N PHE A 52 6.15 -0.91 15.40
CA PHE A 52 6.74 -2.21 15.69
C PHE A 52 7.56 -2.76 14.53
N LEU A 53 7.09 -2.56 13.29
CA LEU A 53 7.89 -2.92 12.11
C LEU A 53 9.24 -2.20 12.13
N ARG A 54 9.23 -0.90 12.43
CA ARG A 54 10.47 -0.13 12.49
C ARG A 54 11.45 -0.70 13.51
N GLN A 55 10.97 -1.02 14.73
CA GLN A 55 11.83 -1.60 15.78
C GLN A 55 12.48 -2.90 15.32
N GLU A 56 11.69 -3.78 14.71
CA GLU A 56 12.21 -5.07 14.24
C GLU A 56 13.13 -4.90 13.02
N LEU A 57 12.77 -4.03 12.07
CA LEU A 57 13.61 -3.79 10.90
C LEU A 57 14.94 -3.13 11.28
N ASP A 58 14.95 -2.22 12.28
CA ASP A 58 16.21 -1.66 12.79
C ASP A 58 17.13 -2.78 13.29
N ARG A 59 16.58 -3.75 14.05
CA ARG A 59 17.32 -4.89 14.57
C ARG A 59 17.80 -5.81 13.44
N LEU A 60 16.90 -6.18 12.52
CA LEU A 60 17.22 -7.10 11.42
C LEU A 60 18.27 -6.50 10.46
N ASP A 61 18.20 -5.21 10.20
CA ASP A 61 19.18 -4.53 9.35
C ASP A 61 20.57 -4.54 10.02
N ALA A 62 20.61 -4.26 11.33
CA ALA A 62 21.87 -4.30 12.09
C ALA A 62 22.47 -5.71 12.12
N GLU A 63 21.63 -6.75 12.09
CA GLU A 63 22.06 -8.15 12.07
C GLU A 63 22.37 -8.66 10.65
N GLY A 64 22.21 -7.82 9.61
CA GLY A 64 22.45 -8.23 8.21
C GLY A 64 21.45 -9.24 7.69
N LYS A 65 20.21 -9.20 8.18
CA LYS A 65 19.17 -10.19 7.84
C LYS A 65 18.18 -9.73 6.78
N ILE A 66 18.48 -8.63 6.10
CA ILE A 66 17.60 -8.12 5.02
C ILE A 66 18.26 -8.46 3.67
N ARG A 67 17.55 -9.20 2.83
CA ARG A 67 18.02 -9.75 1.54
C ARG A 67 17.49 -8.97 0.34
N GLY A 68 17.42 -7.66 0.44
CA GLY A 68 16.91 -6.78 -0.60
C GLY A 68 16.82 -5.39 -0.05
N GLU A 69 15.77 -4.68 -0.42
CA GLU A 69 15.52 -3.33 0.05
C GLU A 69 14.13 -3.23 0.67
N ILE A 70 14.02 -2.61 1.83
CA ILE A 70 12.73 -2.28 2.43
C ILE A 70 12.68 -0.78 2.67
N ILE A 71 11.63 -0.13 2.17
CA ILE A 71 11.32 1.28 2.46
C ILE A 71 10.08 1.30 3.33
N LEU A 72 10.20 1.87 4.53
CA LEU A 72 9.08 2.01 5.47
C LEU A 72 8.75 3.50 5.64
N VAL A 73 7.49 3.86 5.43
CA VAL A 73 6.96 5.22 5.63
C VAL A 73 5.89 5.13 6.73
N PRO A 74 6.26 5.31 8.02
CA PRO A 74 5.33 5.03 9.12
C PRO A 74 4.23 6.06 9.31
N ALA A 75 4.34 7.23 8.69
CA ALA A 75 3.31 8.28 8.72
C ALA A 75 3.32 8.95 7.35
N ALA A 76 2.55 8.38 6.44
CA ALA A 76 2.62 8.74 5.01
C ALA A 76 2.04 10.12 4.70
N ASN A 77 1.18 10.66 5.57
CA ASN A 77 0.41 11.86 5.22
C ASN A 77 0.55 12.99 6.25
N PRO A 78 1.65 13.76 6.18
CA PRO A 78 1.82 14.89 7.10
C PRO A 78 0.80 16.01 6.90
N ILE A 79 0.20 16.14 5.72
CA ILE A 79 -0.86 17.12 5.46
C ILE A 79 -2.08 16.74 6.30
N GLY A 80 -2.56 15.50 6.12
CA GLY A 80 -3.72 15.02 6.87
C GLY A 80 -3.51 15.04 8.38
N LEU A 81 -2.28 14.70 8.84
CA LEU A 81 -1.95 14.76 10.27
C LEU A 81 -2.06 16.16 10.87
N SER A 82 -1.92 17.20 10.04
CA SER A 82 -2.03 18.58 10.51
C SER A 82 -3.47 19.12 10.50
N GLN A 83 -4.42 18.35 9.95
CA GLN A 83 -5.80 18.80 9.79
C GLN A 83 -6.68 18.44 10.98
N THR A 84 -7.39 19.43 11.52
CA THR A 84 -8.39 19.19 12.55
C THR A 84 -9.62 20.05 12.27
N ILE A 85 -10.80 19.52 12.58
CA ILE A 85 -12.05 20.27 12.52
C ILE A 85 -12.62 20.27 13.94
N HIS A 86 -12.70 21.45 14.55
CA HIS A 86 -13.17 21.62 15.93
C HIS A 86 -12.45 20.68 16.92
N GLY A 87 -11.13 20.49 16.70
CA GLY A 87 -10.33 19.66 17.59
C GLY A 87 -10.35 18.17 17.28
N THR A 88 -11.15 17.73 16.33
CA THR A 88 -11.20 16.34 15.89
C THR A 88 -10.25 16.15 14.70
N PRO A 89 -9.37 15.16 14.72
CA PRO A 89 -8.51 14.86 13.56
C PRO A 89 -9.36 14.62 12.31
N PHE A 90 -8.87 15.08 11.17
CA PHE A 90 -9.56 14.93 9.90
C PHE A 90 -8.53 14.61 8.82
N GLY A 91 -8.19 13.33 8.70
CA GLY A 91 -7.06 12.88 7.91
C GLY A 91 -7.38 12.18 6.59
N ARG A 92 -8.66 11.98 6.27
CA ARG A 92 -9.05 11.19 5.10
C ARG A 92 -9.09 12.02 3.80
N TYR A 93 -9.51 13.28 3.89
CA TYR A 93 -9.62 14.17 2.73
C TYR A 93 -8.74 15.39 2.92
N ASP A 94 -8.14 15.86 1.83
CA ASP A 94 -7.38 17.10 1.79
C ASP A 94 -8.36 18.27 1.87
N LEU A 95 -8.35 19.02 2.97
CA LEU A 95 -9.26 20.13 3.18
C LEU A 95 -9.09 21.27 2.17
N SER A 96 -7.92 21.34 1.51
CA SER A 96 -7.68 22.40 0.51
C SER A 96 -8.32 22.09 -0.84
N THR A 97 -8.54 20.80 -1.15
CA THR A 97 -9.04 20.38 -2.47
C THR A 97 -10.32 19.54 -2.40
N GLY A 98 -10.63 18.98 -1.24
CA GLY A 98 -11.74 18.03 -1.07
C GLY A 98 -11.44 16.62 -1.60
N VAL A 99 -10.20 16.36 -2.05
CA VAL A 99 -9.85 15.07 -2.64
C VAL A 99 -9.40 14.10 -1.54
N ASN A 100 -9.92 12.87 -1.58
CA ASN A 100 -9.49 11.79 -0.69
C ASN A 100 -8.00 11.50 -0.93
N PHE A 101 -7.21 11.39 0.14
CA PHE A 101 -5.77 11.15 0.02
C PHE A 101 -5.45 9.81 -0.64
N ASN A 102 -6.35 8.82 -0.56
CA ASN A 102 -6.17 7.52 -1.24
C ASN A 102 -7.00 7.44 -2.54
N ARG A 103 -7.11 8.52 -3.27
CA ARG A 103 -7.75 8.55 -4.60
C ARG A 103 -6.95 9.47 -5.52
N ALA A 104 -7.21 9.35 -6.81
CA ALA A 104 -6.62 10.21 -7.85
C ALA A 104 -5.08 10.13 -7.90
N TYR A 105 -4.53 8.93 -7.77
CA TYR A 105 -3.12 8.69 -8.06
C TYR A 105 -2.90 8.65 -9.58
N LYS A 106 -1.71 9.04 -10.01
CA LYS A 106 -1.36 8.94 -11.42
C LYS A 106 -1.27 7.46 -11.82
N HIS A 107 -2.07 7.08 -12.80
CA HIS A 107 -2.04 5.73 -13.37
C HIS A 107 -1.14 5.77 -14.61
N VAL A 108 0.09 5.27 -14.48
CA VAL A 108 1.13 5.45 -15.49
C VAL A 108 0.93 4.60 -16.75
N ALA A 109 0.03 3.60 -16.72
CA ALA A 109 -0.12 2.65 -17.84
C ALA A 109 -0.34 3.34 -19.19
N GLN A 110 -1.10 4.43 -19.25
CA GLN A 110 -1.35 5.12 -20.52
C GLN A 110 -0.06 5.69 -21.11
N ASP A 111 0.78 6.32 -20.29
CA ASP A 111 2.07 6.84 -20.75
C ASP A 111 2.97 5.68 -21.23
N LEU A 112 2.90 4.55 -20.51
CA LEU A 112 3.75 3.41 -20.82
C LEU A 112 3.33 2.67 -22.08
N LYS A 113 2.03 2.60 -22.40
CA LYS A 113 1.57 1.98 -23.66
C LYS A 113 2.29 2.62 -24.85
N ALA A 114 2.33 3.96 -24.89
CA ALA A 114 2.99 4.67 -25.99
C ALA A 114 4.52 4.53 -25.93
N SER A 115 5.10 4.69 -24.73
CA SER A 115 6.56 4.75 -24.63
C SER A 115 7.23 3.38 -24.75
N LEU A 116 6.49 2.27 -24.60
CA LEU A 116 7.00 0.90 -24.69
C LEU A 116 6.68 0.21 -26.03
N GLU A 117 5.99 0.89 -26.95
CA GLU A 117 5.60 0.32 -28.23
C GLU A 117 6.84 -0.23 -28.97
N GLY A 118 6.78 -1.52 -29.34
CA GLY A 118 7.86 -2.21 -30.06
C GLY A 118 9.11 -2.51 -29.24
N LYS A 119 9.08 -2.30 -27.91
CA LYS A 119 10.27 -2.48 -27.05
C LYS A 119 10.22 -3.73 -26.18
N LEU A 120 9.06 -4.34 -26.03
CA LEU A 120 8.86 -5.50 -25.16
C LEU A 120 8.84 -6.80 -25.97
N GLY A 121 9.24 -7.89 -25.33
CA GLY A 121 9.31 -9.20 -25.99
C GLY A 121 8.88 -10.33 -25.08
N GLN A 122 9.54 -11.51 -25.26
CA GLN A 122 9.18 -12.71 -24.51
C GLN A 122 9.98 -12.90 -23.21
N ASP A 123 10.96 -12.04 -22.97
CA ASP A 123 11.77 -12.11 -21.75
C ASP A 123 11.09 -11.30 -20.65
N ALA A 124 10.42 -12.00 -19.72
CA ALA A 124 9.63 -11.36 -18.66
C ALA A 124 10.49 -10.48 -17.74
N GLU A 125 11.72 -10.95 -17.41
CA GLU A 125 12.59 -10.20 -16.50
C GLU A 125 13.04 -8.87 -17.17
N ALA A 126 13.44 -8.94 -18.42
CA ALA A 126 13.83 -7.75 -19.19
C ALA A 126 12.64 -6.78 -19.32
N ASN A 127 11.44 -7.31 -19.60
CA ASN A 127 10.23 -6.49 -19.70
C ASN A 127 9.92 -5.79 -18.39
N VAL A 128 9.97 -6.50 -17.26
CA VAL A 128 9.72 -5.91 -15.94
C VAL A 128 10.71 -4.77 -15.67
N ALA A 129 11.99 -4.99 -15.93
CA ALA A 129 13.02 -3.96 -15.73
C ALA A 129 12.72 -2.71 -16.57
N LEU A 130 12.36 -2.91 -17.83
CA LEU A 130 12.08 -1.80 -18.75
C LEU A 130 10.79 -1.05 -18.37
N ILE A 131 9.73 -1.79 -18.01
CA ILE A 131 8.48 -1.19 -17.56
C ILE A 131 8.72 -0.34 -16.31
N ARG A 132 9.48 -0.85 -15.32
CA ARG A 132 9.83 -0.08 -14.12
C ARG A 132 10.59 1.19 -14.44
N ALA A 133 11.55 1.12 -15.36
CA ALA A 133 12.32 2.30 -15.78
C ALA A 133 11.40 3.38 -16.41
N HIS A 134 10.48 2.96 -17.29
CA HIS A 134 9.54 3.87 -17.91
C HIS A 134 8.53 4.44 -16.90
N ALA A 135 8.09 3.62 -15.93
CA ALA A 135 7.17 4.07 -14.88
C ALA A 135 7.82 5.16 -14.00
N ARG A 136 9.08 4.95 -13.60
CA ARG A 136 9.82 5.97 -12.84
C ARG A 136 9.93 7.27 -13.64
N LYS A 137 10.25 7.18 -14.94
CA LYS A 137 10.35 8.35 -15.81
C LYS A 137 9.01 9.10 -15.92
N SER A 138 7.91 8.36 -16.11
CA SER A 138 6.58 8.98 -16.16
C SER A 138 6.27 9.76 -14.88
N LEU A 139 6.68 9.23 -13.72
CA LEU A 139 6.47 9.94 -12.44
C LEU A 139 7.41 11.13 -12.29
N GLU A 140 8.66 11.04 -12.74
CA GLU A 140 9.58 12.19 -12.75
C GLU A 140 8.97 13.36 -13.51
N GLU A 141 8.37 13.08 -14.66
CA GLU A 141 7.75 14.07 -15.54
C GLU A 141 6.39 14.58 -15.00
N TRP A 142 5.78 13.91 -14.05
CA TRP A 142 4.52 14.34 -13.46
C TRP A 142 4.75 15.59 -12.60
N ALA A 143 4.03 16.67 -12.88
CA ALA A 143 4.16 17.96 -12.20
C ALA A 143 2.84 18.32 -11.48
N PRO A 144 2.61 17.80 -10.26
CA PRO A 144 1.40 18.15 -9.53
C PRO A 144 1.39 19.63 -9.12
N SER A 145 0.22 20.24 -9.11
CA SER A 145 0.06 21.66 -8.78
C SER A 145 -0.42 21.91 -7.35
N THR A 146 -0.63 20.84 -6.56
CA THR A 146 -1.10 20.96 -5.18
C THR A 146 -0.17 20.20 -4.24
N ALA A 147 -0.15 20.58 -2.96
CA ALA A 147 0.64 19.87 -1.95
C ALA A 147 0.20 18.39 -1.82
N GLY A 148 -1.11 18.13 -1.87
CA GLY A 148 -1.62 16.75 -1.89
C GLY A 148 -1.14 15.96 -3.09
N GLY A 149 -1.10 16.60 -4.26
CA GLY A 149 -0.53 15.97 -5.46
C GLY A 149 0.96 15.70 -5.33
N GLN A 150 1.71 16.64 -4.74
CA GLN A 150 3.15 16.44 -4.49
C GLN A 150 3.40 15.29 -3.51
N LEU A 151 2.55 15.19 -2.48
CA LEU A 151 2.59 14.06 -1.55
C LEU A 151 2.39 12.75 -2.30
N LYS A 152 1.35 12.66 -3.14
CA LYS A 152 1.05 11.45 -3.93
C LYS A 152 2.21 11.09 -4.86
N LYS A 153 2.79 12.09 -5.53
CA LYS A 153 3.97 11.86 -6.38
C LYS A 153 5.13 11.28 -5.56
N THR A 154 5.40 11.84 -4.39
CA THR A 154 6.51 11.40 -3.54
C THR A 154 6.33 9.95 -3.11
N LEU A 155 5.13 9.59 -2.61
CA LEU A 155 4.84 8.22 -2.16
C LEU A 155 4.91 7.24 -3.33
N LEU A 156 4.24 7.55 -4.43
CA LEU A 156 4.19 6.65 -5.58
C LEU A 156 5.59 6.48 -6.22
N SER A 157 6.42 7.52 -6.23
CA SER A 157 7.78 7.40 -6.77
C SER A 157 8.64 6.43 -5.96
N MET A 158 8.40 6.29 -4.66
CA MET A 158 9.11 5.30 -3.84
C MET A 158 8.58 3.87 -4.05
N ALA A 159 7.31 3.72 -4.44
CA ALA A 159 6.61 2.44 -4.49
C ALA A 159 6.52 1.82 -5.89
N ILE A 160 6.55 2.61 -6.96
CA ILE A 160 6.12 2.18 -8.30
C ILE A 160 6.95 1.02 -8.87
N ASP A 161 8.18 0.86 -8.42
CA ASP A 161 9.07 -0.21 -8.88
C ASP A 161 9.27 -1.31 -7.82
N ALA A 162 8.44 -1.34 -6.78
CA ALA A 162 8.52 -2.36 -5.74
C ALA A 162 7.99 -3.71 -6.22
N ASP A 163 8.55 -4.78 -5.66
CA ASP A 163 8.04 -6.15 -5.84
C ASP A 163 6.84 -6.41 -4.92
N ILE A 164 6.85 -5.78 -3.73
CA ILE A 164 5.77 -5.90 -2.75
C ILE A 164 5.46 -4.50 -2.23
N MET A 165 4.18 -4.15 -2.21
CA MET A 165 3.71 -2.89 -1.64
C MET A 165 2.60 -3.18 -0.64
N LEU A 166 2.78 -2.73 0.60
CA LEU A 166 1.80 -2.92 1.68
C LEU A 166 1.35 -1.55 2.16
N ASP A 167 0.07 -1.26 1.97
CA ASP A 167 -0.55 0.00 2.39
C ASP A 167 -1.40 -0.29 3.63
N LEU A 168 -0.94 0.18 4.78
CA LEU A 168 -1.56 -0.14 6.06
C LEU A 168 -2.61 0.93 6.40
N HIS A 169 -3.84 0.50 6.50
CA HIS A 169 -5.03 1.29 6.77
C HIS A 169 -5.82 0.71 7.95
N CYS A 170 -6.93 1.31 8.27
CA CYS A 170 -8.00 0.70 9.04
C CYS A 170 -9.33 1.36 8.63
N ASP A 171 -10.44 0.70 8.93
CA ASP A 171 -11.75 1.28 8.70
C ASP A 171 -12.27 1.92 9.99
N ASN A 172 -13.42 2.56 9.95
CA ASN A 172 -14.04 3.14 11.15
C ASN A 172 -14.27 2.07 12.21
N GLU A 173 -14.88 0.95 11.81
CA GLU A 173 -15.14 -0.19 12.68
C GLU A 173 -15.29 -1.43 11.81
N SER A 174 -14.37 -2.38 11.91
CA SER A 174 -14.41 -3.57 11.06
C SER A 174 -13.55 -4.70 11.62
N VAL A 175 -13.63 -5.87 11.00
CA VAL A 175 -12.66 -6.96 11.20
C VAL A 175 -11.44 -6.71 10.33
N LEU A 176 -10.33 -7.41 10.61
CA LEU A 176 -9.16 -7.34 9.74
C LEU A 176 -9.53 -7.88 8.36
N HIS A 177 -9.31 -7.07 7.34
CA HIS A 177 -9.61 -7.46 5.95
C HIS A 177 -8.58 -6.83 5.00
N MET A 178 -8.60 -7.28 3.75
CA MET A 178 -7.62 -6.85 2.76
C MET A 178 -8.26 -6.62 1.40
N TYR A 179 -7.65 -5.71 0.63
CA TYR A 179 -7.98 -5.51 -0.77
C TYR A 179 -6.74 -5.77 -1.63
N ALA A 180 -6.93 -6.39 -2.78
CA ALA A 180 -5.84 -6.62 -3.73
C ALA A 180 -6.37 -6.78 -5.15
N GLY A 181 -5.47 -6.69 -6.13
CA GLY A 181 -5.82 -6.98 -7.52
C GLY A 181 -6.16 -8.46 -7.72
N GLU A 182 -7.19 -8.74 -8.50
CA GLU A 182 -7.59 -10.12 -8.81
C GLU A 182 -6.40 -10.98 -9.30
N PRO A 183 -5.51 -10.49 -10.19
CA PRO A 183 -4.36 -11.31 -10.60
C PRO A 183 -3.35 -11.63 -9.49
N LEU A 184 -3.47 -10.99 -8.32
CA LEU A 184 -2.56 -11.20 -7.19
C LEU A 184 -3.10 -12.17 -6.15
N ALA A 185 -4.27 -12.78 -6.36
CA ALA A 185 -4.97 -13.60 -5.36
C ALA A 185 -4.06 -14.67 -4.72
N GLU A 186 -3.31 -15.41 -5.55
CA GLU A 186 -2.43 -16.47 -5.04
C GLU A 186 -1.26 -15.93 -4.24
N ALA A 187 -0.71 -14.78 -4.64
CA ALA A 187 0.42 -14.17 -3.96
C ALA A 187 0.02 -13.55 -2.62
N VAL A 188 -1.23 -13.08 -2.50
CA VAL A 188 -1.74 -12.43 -1.29
C VAL A 188 -2.32 -13.44 -0.29
N ALA A 189 -2.79 -14.60 -0.74
CA ALA A 189 -3.40 -15.60 0.15
C ALA A 189 -2.52 -15.95 1.38
N PRO A 190 -1.19 -16.12 1.25
CA PRO A 190 -0.36 -16.37 2.44
C PRO A 190 -0.38 -15.21 3.45
N LEU A 191 -0.43 -13.97 2.97
CA LEU A 191 -0.51 -12.81 3.87
C LEU A 191 -1.84 -12.82 4.64
N ALA A 192 -2.95 -13.09 3.92
CA ALA A 192 -4.27 -13.16 4.55
C ALA A 192 -4.30 -14.25 5.63
N ALA A 193 -3.68 -15.41 5.38
CA ALA A 193 -3.60 -16.49 6.37
C ALA A 193 -2.76 -16.08 7.58
N LEU A 194 -1.58 -15.48 7.37
CA LEU A 194 -0.68 -15.07 8.45
C LEU A 194 -1.31 -14.01 9.36
N MET A 195 -2.09 -13.10 8.78
CA MET A 195 -2.73 -12.01 9.52
C MET A 195 -4.10 -12.42 10.08
N ASP A 196 -4.53 -13.68 9.88
CA ASP A 196 -5.85 -14.16 10.29
C ASP A 196 -6.98 -13.27 9.73
N ALA A 197 -6.83 -12.85 8.47
CA ALA A 197 -7.78 -11.95 7.83
C ALA A 197 -9.14 -12.62 7.70
N HIS A 198 -10.19 -11.88 8.06
CA HIS A 198 -11.58 -12.36 7.94
C HIS A 198 -12.07 -12.29 6.50
N VAL A 199 -11.54 -11.36 5.71
CA VAL A 199 -11.99 -11.13 4.33
C VAL A 199 -10.78 -10.75 3.47
N LEU A 200 -10.73 -11.26 2.25
CA LEU A 200 -9.80 -10.84 1.21
C LEU A 200 -10.63 -10.50 -0.03
N LEU A 201 -10.76 -9.22 -0.33
CA LEU A 201 -11.56 -8.70 -1.44
C LEU A 201 -10.67 -8.44 -2.65
N LEU A 202 -11.15 -8.91 -3.81
CA LEU A 202 -10.38 -8.82 -5.04
C LEU A 202 -11.14 -8.04 -6.10
N ALA A 203 -10.43 -7.16 -6.82
CA ALA A 203 -10.98 -6.45 -7.98
C ALA A 203 -9.87 -6.22 -9.01
N ARG A 204 -10.21 -6.22 -10.29
CA ARG A 204 -9.25 -5.77 -11.32
C ARG A 204 -9.12 -4.25 -11.30
N GLU A 205 -10.20 -3.57 -10.92
CA GLU A 205 -10.30 -2.12 -10.82
C GLU A 205 -11.45 -1.79 -9.85
N SER A 206 -11.17 -1.01 -8.83
CA SER A 206 -12.18 -0.59 -7.85
C SER A 206 -12.69 0.84 -8.08
N GLY A 207 -11.97 1.62 -8.89
CA GLY A 207 -12.35 2.99 -9.23
C GLY A 207 -11.70 4.05 -8.37
N GLY A 208 -11.52 5.23 -8.97
CA GLY A 208 -10.98 6.39 -8.26
C GLY A 208 -9.46 6.42 -8.10
N GLU A 209 -8.76 5.47 -8.70
CA GLU A 209 -7.30 5.42 -8.75
C GLU A 209 -6.66 5.44 -7.35
N PRO A 210 -6.91 4.40 -6.51
CA PRO A 210 -6.25 4.30 -5.21
C PRO A 210 -4.78 3.90 -5.33
N PHE A 211 -4.03 4.00 -4.23
CA PHE A 211 -2.58 3.81 -4.22
C PHE A 211 -2.16 2.39 -4.62
N ASP A 212 -2.85 1.38 -4.10
CA ASP A 212 -2.51 -0.02 -4.42
C ASP A 212 -2.70 -0.32 -5.90
N GLU A 213 -3.78 0.21 -6.52
CA GLU A 213 -3.98 0.05 -7.96
C GLU A 213 -2.94 0.82 -8.77
N ALA A 214 -2.54 2.02 -8.32
CA ALA A 214 -1.49 2.77 -9.00
C ALA A 214 -0.17 1.98 -9.05
N CYS A 215 0.10 1.13 -8.05
CA CYS A 215 1.31 0.29 -8.02
C CYS A 215 1.16 -1.02 -8.80
N SER A 216 -0.04 -1.59 -8.86
CA SER A 216 -0.23 -2.96 -9.38
C SER A 216 -0.97 -3.04 -10.70
N ARG A 217 -1.99 -2.21 -10.91
CA ARG A 217 -2.89 -2.32 -12.06
C ARG A 217 -2.17 -2.14 -13.39
N LEU A 218 -1.11 -1.33 -13.40
CA LEU A 218 -0.33 -1.10 -14.63
C LEU A 218 0.12 -2.43 -15.27
N TRP A 219 0.41 -3.46 -14.47
CA TRP A 219 0.95 -4.73 -14.96
C TRP A 219 -0.05 -5.46 -15.84
N TRP A 220 -1.32 -5.60 -15.39
CA TRP A 220 -2.31 -6.29 -16.22
C TRP A 220 -2.90 -5.39 -17.30
N ASP A 221 -2.94 -4.09 -17.12
CA ASP A 221 -3.34 -3.16 -18.19
C ASP A 221 -2.34 -3.22 -19.36
N LEU A 222 -1.03 -3.30 -19.06
CA LEU A 222 -0.02 -3.45 -20.11
C LEU A 222 -0.04 -4.85 -20.73
N ALA A 223 -0.21 -5.88 -19.92
CA ALA A 223 -0.30 -7.26 -20.45
C ALA A 223 -1.49 -7.39 -21.42
N GLU A 224 -2.63 -6.82 -21.07
CA GLU A 224 -3.81 -6.83 -21.93
C GLU A 224 -3.57 -6.02 -23.20
N HIS A 225 -2.93 -4.87 -23.09
CA HIS A 225 -2.67 -3.99 -24.23
C HIS A 225 -1.68 -4.61 -25.24
N PHE A 226 -0.58 -5.19 -24.76
CA PHE A 226 0.46 -5.74 -25.64
C PHE A 226 0.17 -7.18 -26.10
N GLY A 227 -0.74 -7.87 -25.41
CA GLY A 227 -1.20 -9.19 -25.83
C GLY A 227 -0.28 -10.33 -25.39
N PRO A 228 -0.69 -11.58 -25.70
CA PRO A 228 -0.05 -12.77 -25.13
C PRO A 228 1.36 -13.07 -25.65
N ASP A 229 1.78 -12.42 -26.70
CA ASP A 229 3.14 -12.64 -27.24
C ASP A 229 4.18 -11.82 -26.49
N VAL A 230 3.77 -10.96 -25.54
CA VAL A 230 4.65 -10.16 -24.70
C VAL A 230 4.51 -10.61 -23.25
N ALA A 231 5.62 -11.04 -22.65
CA ALA A 231 5.60 -11.61 -21.30
C ALA A 231 5.60 -10.50 -20.23
N ILE A 232 4.43 -10.15 -19.70
CA ILE A 232 4.30 -9.15 -18.63
C ILE A 232 3.61 -9.81 -17.43
N PRO A 233 4.37 -10.32 -16.46
CA PRO A 233 3.76 -10.85 -15.22
C PRO A 233 3.29 -9.72 -14.31
N PRO A 234 2.39 -9.99 -13.35
CA PRO A 234 2.04 -9.00 -12.32
C PRO A 234 3.22 -8.84 -11.34
N ALA A 235 4.09 -7.86 -11.60
CA ALA A 235 5.39 -7.76 -10.96
C ALA A 235 5.39 -6.89 -9.68
N CYS A 236 4.22 -6.47 -9.20
CA CYS A 236 4.09 -5.83 -7.89
C CYS A 236 2.91 -6.44 -7.14
N VAL A 237 3.20 -7.08 -6.01
CA VAL A 237 2.14 -7.57 -5.11
C VAL A 237 1.74 -6.40 -4.22
N ALA A 238 0.68 -5.69 -4.61
CA ALA A 238 0.19 -4.53 -3.87
C ALA A 238 -1.07 -4.93 -3.08
N VAL A 239 -1.08 -4.61 -1.79
CA VAL A 239 -2.16 -4.99 -0.87
C VAL A 239 -2.50 -3.80 0.02
N THR A 240 -3.78 -3.46 0.11
CA THR A 240 -4.30 -2.61 1.17
C THR A 240 -4.71 -3.52 2.34
N VAL A 241 -4.10 -3.28 3.51
CA VAL A 241 -4.36 -4.06 4.73
C VAL A 241 -5.16 -3.19 5.68
N GLU A 242 -6.40 -3.57 5.92
CA GLU A 242 -7.31 -2.85 6.83
C GLU A 242 -7.22 -3.48 8.23
N LEU A 243 -6.53 -2.78 9.13
CA LEU A 243 -6.19 -3.24 10.48
C LEU A 243 -7.34 -3.01 11.46
N ARG A 244 -8.51 -3.54 11.14
CA ARG A 244 -9.73 -3.46 11.97
C ARG A 244 -10.28 -2.03 12.04
N GLY A 245 -10.68 -1.58 13.24
CA GLY A 245 -11.29 -0.27 13.45
C GLY A 245 -10.31 0.78 13.96
N GLU A 246 -10.64 2.04 13.75
CA GLU A 246 -9.78 3.18 14.13
C GLU A 246 -9.54 3.25 15.64
N ASN A 247 -10.39 2.63 16.45
CA ASN A 247 -10.24 2.57 17.90
C ASN A 247 -9.34 1.41 18.37
N ASP A 248 -8.84 0.56 17.47
CA ASP A 248 -8.02 -0.60 17.81
C ASP A 248 -6.53 -0.26 17.93
N VAL A 249 -6.22 0.87 18.56
CA VAL A 249 -4.84 1.32 18.82
C VAL A 249 -4.34 0.58 20.07
N ARG A 250 -3.91 -0.69 19.88
CA ARG A 250 -3.59 -1.59 20.98
C ARG A 250 -2.33 -2.39 20.67
N TYR A 251 -1.46 -2.52 21.67
CA TYR A 251 -0.19 -3.25 21.54
C TYR A 251 -0.38 -4.75 21.31
N ASP A 252 -1.41 -5.32 21.93
CA ASP A 252 -1.71 -6.76 21.81
C ASP A 252 -2.28 -7.13 20.43
N LEU A 253 -2.73 -6.15 19.66
CA LEU A 253 -3.10 -6.33 18.25
C LEU A 253 -1.92 -5.99 17.32
N ALA A 254 -1.30 -4.85 17.52
CA ALA A 254 -0.31 -4.34 16.58
C ALA A 254 1.00 -5.16 16.54
N ARG A 255 1.42 -5.76 17.68
CA ARG A 255 2.63 -6.59 17.70
C ARG A 255 2.47 -7.88 16.87
N PRO A 256 1.39 -8.66 17.07
CA PRO A 256 1.16 -9.81 16.19
C PRO A 256 1.00 -9.43 14.71
N ASP A 257 0.33 -8.30 14.42
CA ASP A 257 0.16 -7.84 13.03
C ASP A 257 1.54 -7.57 12.40
N ALA A 258 2.42 -6.83 13.10
CA ALA A 258 3.77 -6.58 12.61
C ALA A 258 4.53 -7.90 12.42
N GLY A 259 4.40 -8.84 13.34
CA GLY A 259 5.02 -10.17 13.24
C GLY A 259 4.56 -10.92 12.00
N ALA A 260 3.26 -10.88 11.70
CA ALA A 260 2.68 -11.54 10.52
C ALA A 260 3.22 -10.93 9.22
N LEU A 261 3.33 -9.58 9.17
CA LEU A 261 3.91 -8.90 8.02
C LEU A 261 5.38 -9.32 7.82
N LEU A 262 6.16 -9.39 8.90
CA LEU A 262 7.56 -9.84 8.81
C LEU A 262 7.65 -11.29 8.34
N GLN A 263 6.76 -12.18 8.81
CA GLN A 263 6.72 -13.57 8.35
C GLN A 263 6.36 -13.65 6.86
N TYR A 264 5.48 -12.78 6.38
CA TYR A 264 5.19 -12.71 4.94
C TYR A 264 6.44 -12.31 4.16
N LEU A 265 7.19 -11.31 4.63
CA LEU A 265 8.44 -10.89 3.97
C LEU A 265 9.52 -11.96 4.05
N ALA A 266 9.60 -12.73 5.14
CA ALA A 266 10.52 -13.86 5.25
C ALA A 266 10.16 -14.93 4.20
N ARG A 267 8.87 -15.25 4.09
CA ARG A 267 8.36 -16.21 3.09
C ARG A 267 8.65 -15.75 1.66
N ALA A 268 8.61 -14.43 1.42
CA ALA A 268 8.94 -13.85 0.12
C ALA A 268 10.45 -13.82 -0.16
N GLY A 269 11.29 -14.22 0.79
CA GLY A 269 12.75 -14.24 0.64
C GLY A 269 13.42 -12.90 0.91
N VAL A 270 12.70 -11.94 1.50
CA VAL A 270 13.23 -10.60 1.79
C VAL A 270 13.97 -10.58 3.13
N LEU A 271 13.50 -11.38 4.09
CA LEU A 271 14.10 -11.42 5.43
C LEU A 271 14.70 -12.82 5.68
N ASP A 272 15.89 -12.85 6.24
CA ASP A 272 16.57 -14.09 6.65
C ASP A 272 16.08 -14.49 8.04
N LEU A 273 14.85 -14.96 8.08
CA LEU A 273 14.17 -15.44 9.28
C LEU A 273 13.63 -16.87 9.01
N PRO A 274 13.48 -17.68 10.06
CA PRO A 274 12.78 -18.95 9.89
C PRO A 274 11.37 -18.71 9.34
N VAL A 275 11.01 -19.46 8.29
CA VAL A 275 9.69 -19.37 7.68
C VAL A 275 8.76 -20.35 8.40
N GLU A 276 7.79 -19.83 9.12
CA GLU A 276 6.84 -20.64 9.88
C GLU A 276 5.80 -21.28 8.94
N PRO A 277 5.25 -22.45 9.29
CA PRO A 277 4.13 -23.00 8.52
C PRO A 277 2.96 -22.02 8.45
N LEU A 278 2.29 -21.99 7.30
CA LEU A 278 1.10 -21.14 7.17
C LEU A 278 -0.03 -21.67 8.06
N PRO A 279 -0.67 -20.80 8.82
CA PRO A 279 -1.90 -21.20 9.50
C PRO A 279 -3.02 -21.45 8.49
N ALA A 280 -4.08 -22.13 8.93
CA ALA A 280 -5.26 -22.30 8.10
C ALA A 280 -5.90 -20.92 7.82
N ALA A 281 -6.17 -20.64 6.56
CA ALA A 281 -6.79 -19.36 6.20
C ALA A 281 -8.23 -19.31 6.73
N ARG A 282 -8.61 -18.19 7.31
CA ARG A 282 -9.95 -17.94 7.79
C ARG A 282 -10.92 -17.67 6.64
N CYS A 283 -10.44 -17.01 5.59
CA CYS A 283 -11.27 -16.59 4.48
C CYS A 283 -10.78 -17.15 3.14
N LYS A 284 -11.64 -17.10 2.16
CA LYS A 284 -11.30 -17.35 0.75
C LYS A 284 -11.29 -16.02 0.01
N PRO A 285 -10.46 -15.88 -1.03
CA PRO A 285 -10.54 -14.68 -1.88
C PRO A 285 -11.94 -14.52 -2.45
N THR A 286 -12.49 -13.32 -2.35
CA THR A 286 -13.87 -13.00 -2.72
C THR A 286 -13.88 -11.79 -3.66
N PRO A 287 -14.59 -11.85 -4.79
CA PRO A 287 -14.71 -10.65 -5.63
C PRO A 287 -15.33 -9.47 -4.87
N LEU A 288 -14.82 -8.29 -5.10
CA LEU A 288 -15.32 -7.08 -4.42
C LEU A 288 -16.81 -6.84 -4.67
N ASP A 289 -17.30 -7.21 -5.85
CA ASP A 289 -18.72 -7.04 -6.20
C ASP A 289 -19.62 -8.15 -5.63
N ALA A 290 -19.04 -9.13 -4.94
CA ALA A 290 -19.81 -10.22 -4.31
C ALA A 290 -20.18 -9.94 -2.85
N VAL A 291 -19.97 -8.70 -2.38
CA VAL A 291 -20.36 -8.29 -1.02
C VAL A 291 -21.84 -7.90 -0.99
N GLU A 292 -22.47 -8.07 0.17
CA GLU A 292 -23.86 -7.66 0.40
C GLU A 292 -23.89 -6.35 1.16
N PRO A 293 -24.25 -5.22 0.51
CA PRO A 293 -24.37 -3.96 1.24
C PRO A 293 -25.60 -3.95 2.14
N LEU A 294 -25.41 -3.62 3.39
CA LEU A 294 -26.52 -3.48 4.35
C LEU A 294 -26.89 -2.00 4.45
N PHE A 295 -28.16 -1.70 4.29
CA PHE A 295 -28.65 -0.33 4.33
C PHE A 295 -29.46 -0.11 5.61
N ALA A 296 -29.29 1.06 6.22
CA ALA A 296 -30.10 1.44 7.38
C ALA A 296 -31.57 1.54 6.96
N PRO A 297 -32.49 0.82 7.63
CA PRO A 297 -33.91 0.89 7.27
C PRO A 297 -34.59 2.19 7.67
N HIS A 298 -33.97 2.99 8.52
CA HIS A 298 -34.52 4.24 9.06
C HIS A 298 -33.42 5.28 9.20
N SER A 299 -33.80 6.54 9.20
CA SER A 299 -32.89 7.64 9.57
C SER A 299 -32.49 7.53 11.05
N GLY A 300 -31.22 7.80 11.33
CA GLY A 300 -30.73 7.72 12.72
C GLY A 300 -29.22 7.88 12.76
N VAL A 301 -28.67 7.61 13.93
CA VAL A 301 -27.23 7.60 14.15
C VAL A 301 -26.80 6.14 14.40
N LEU A 302 -25.83 5.65 13.62
CA LEU A 302 -25.26 4.33 13.83
C LEU A 302 -24.31 4.40 15.04
N VAL A 303 -24.74 3.62 15.95
CA VAL A 303 -23.83 3.46 17.10
C VAL A 303 -23.49 1.98 17.26
N UNK A 304 -21.78 1.74 17.57
CA UNK A 304 -21.28 0.45 17.86
C UNK A 304 -22.05 -0.73 17.31
N UNK A 305 -21.79 -0.99 16.52
CA UNK A 305 -22.40 -2.18 16.07
C UNK A 305 -21.58 -3.32 16.35
N UNK A 306 -21.42 -3.27 17.29
CA UNK A 306 -20.64 -4.23 17.83
C UNK A 306 -20.76 -5.56 17.35
N UNK A 307 -20.92 -5.82 17.12
CA UNK A 307 -20.88 -7.15 16.93
C UNK A 307 -21.20 -7.61 15.57
N UNK A 308 -21.60 -7.00 15.31
CA UNK A 308 -22.08 -7.64 14.25
C UNK A 308 -21.28 -7.41 13.08
N UNK A 309 -20.69 -6.72 13.31
CA UNK A 309 -20.44 -6.74 12.29
C UNK A 309 -19.61 -7.37 11.45
N UNK A 310 -19.46 -7.79 11.63
CA UNK A 310 -18.79 -8.25 11.01
C UNK A 310 -18.98 -9.24 10.08
N UNK A 311 -19.56 -9.06 9.80
CA UNK A 311 -19.84 -10.10 9.03
C UNK A 311 -19.25 -10.23 7.87
#